data_f42e188f5a8fad1b6f0f6af690f2daa6
#
_entry.id   f42e188f5a8fad1b6f0f6af690f2daa6
#
_cell.length_a   1.000
_cell.length_b   1.000
_cell.length_c   1.000
_cell.angle_alpha   90.00
_cell.angle_beta   90.00
_cell.angle_gamma   90.00
#
_symmetry.space_group_name_H-M   'P 1'
#
loop_
_entity.id
_entity.type
_entity.pdbx_description
1 polymer ?
#
loop_
_entity_poly.entity_id
_entity_poly.type
_entity_poly.pdbx_seq_one_letter_code
_entity_poly.pdbx_strand_id
1 'polypeptide(L)'
;MFKPDKTYVFALGGLGEVGKNMYCIMHDKEIIIIDAGIMFPDEELRGIDYVLPDFDFLKKNEKKIKTLIITHGHEDHIGAIPFLLQNVNIPSIFAPNQAYALIKKKLEERNINYKNLRTYSSNDKLKFKNFEISFVRTTHSVPDSHAVFVKTPNGTILQTGDFKIDLTPIGPIMDFNKLSEISKEGITLLMSDSTNALDSGYSLSESKVDEALHEVFSKYTNNRLIIATFASNIYRLKHIIETCKYFNRKVCVFGRS
;
A
#
# COMPACT_ATOMS: atom_id res chain seq x y z
N MET A 1 19.69 5.48 23.36
CA MET A 1 20.42 4.30 22.81
C MET A 1 19.44 3.13 22.80
N PHE A 2 19.24 2.44 21.68
CA PHE A 2 18.34 1.28 21.57
C PHE A 2 18.90 0.11 22.36
N LYS A 3 18.05 -0.55 23.18
CA LYS A 3 18.43 -1.73 23.95
C LYS A 3 18.24 -2.99 23.10
N PRO A 4 19.15 -3.97 23.14
CA PRO A 4 19.07 -5.14 22.26
C PRO A 4 17.91 -6.10 22.56
N ASP A 5 17.39 -6.08 23.78
CA ASP A 5 16.30 -6.95 24.23
C ASP A 5 14.89 -6.35 24.00
N LYS A 6 14.80 -5.19 23.35
CA LYS A 6 13.57 -4.47 23.09
C LYS A 6 13.26 -4.41 21.59
N THR A 7 11.98 -4.51 21.27
CA THR A 7 11.44 -4.18 19.95
C THR A 7 11.01 -2.72 19.94
N TYR A 8 11.42 -2.01 18.90
CA TYR A 8 11.10 -0.62 18.64
C TYR A 8 10.29 -0.53 17.37
N VAL A 9 9.22 0.27 17.40
CA VAL A 9 8.40 0.60 16.26
C VAL A 9 8.38 2.12 16.12
N PHE A 10 8.70 2.62 14.94
CA PHE A 10 8.72 4.05 14.67
C PHE A 10 8.48 4.32 13.18
N ALA A 11 7.98 5.51 12.88
CA ALA A 11 7.76 5.95 11.51
C ALA A 11 8.87 6.92 11.06
N LEU A 12 9.21 6.86 9.79
CA LEU A 12 10.01 7.87 9.09
C LEU A 12 9.13 8.83 8.29
N GLY A 13 7.85 8.53 8.18
CA GLY A 13 6.78 9.31 7.59
C GLY A 13 5.44 8.60 7.74
N GLY A 14 4.32 9.28 7.44
CA GLY A 14 2.98 8.71 7.44
C GLY A 14 2.25 8.77 8.78
N LEU A 15 2.72 9.56 9.76
CA LEU A 15 2.00 9.79 11.01
C LEU A 15 1.45 11.22 11.08
N GLY A 16 0.12 11.35 11.23
CA GLY A 16 -0.56 12.64 11.26
C GLY A 16 -0.57 13.37 9.91
N GLU A 17 -0.32 12.65 8.84
CA GLU A 17 -0.27 13.16 7.45
C GLU A 17 -0.74 12.07 6.49
N VAL A 18 -1.10 12.45 5.27
CA VAL A 18 -1.40 11.52 4.17
C VAL A 18 -0.19 11.49 3.24
N GLY A 19 0.39 10.31 3.08
CA GLY A 19 1.58 10.11 2.25
C GLY A 19 2.86 9.82 3.03
N LYS A 20 3.96 9.61 2.34
CA LYS A 20 5.29 9.27 2.89
C LYS A 20 5.27 8.04 3.82
N ASN A 21 4.34 7.11 3.61
CA ASN A 21 4.23 5.94 4.48
C ASN A 21 5.56 5.19 4.52
N MET A 22 6.17 5.14 5.70
CA MET A 22 7.41 4.42 5.93
C MET A 22 7.58 4.09 7.40
N TYR A 23 7.45 2.83 7.76
CA TYR A 23 7.49 2.34 9.13
C TYR A 23 8.65 1.39 9.32
N CYS A 24 9.31 1.47 10.48
CA CYS A 24 10.42 0.61 10.85
C CYS A 24 10.07 -0.20 12.09
N ILE A 25 10.37 -1.50 12.05
CA ILE A 25 10.35 -2.38 13.20
C ILE A 25 11.76 -2.88 13.42
N MET A 26 12.31 -2.59 14.59
CA MET A 26 13.71 -2.93 14.93
C MET A 26 13.77 -3.78 16.20
N HIS A 27 14.54 -4.87 16.14
CA HIS A 27 14.90 -5.65 17.31
C HIS A 27 16.37 -6.06 17.20
N ASP A 28 17.16 -5.80 18.24
CA ASP A 28 18.60 -6.05 18.27
C ASP A 28 19.32 -5.41 17.05
N LYS A 29 19.88 -6.23 16.19
CA LYS A 29 20.63 -5.83 14.98
C LYS A 29 19.84 -6.05 13.69
N GLU A 30 18.53 -6.15 13.77
CA GLU A 30 17.67 -6.35 12.61
C GLU A 30 16.63 -5.25 12.51
N ILE A 31 16.43 -4.74 11.31
CA ILE A 31 15.40 -3.75 10.94
C ILE A 31 14.62 -4.31 9.76
N ILE A 32 13.31 -4.32 9.87
CA ILE A 32 12.41 -4.47 8.73
C ILE A 32 11.71 -3.14 8.49
N ILE A 33 11.47 -2.83 7.22
CA ILE A 33 10.82 -1.60 6.78
C ILE A 33 9.49 -2.02 6.16
N ILE A 34 8.41 -1.30 6.45
CA ILE A 34 7.10 -1.47 5.82
C ILE A 34 6.79 -0.18 5.09
N ASP A 35 6.59 -0.29 3.77
CA ASP A 35 6.38 0.76 2.79
C ASP A 35 7.52 1.77 2.66
N ALA A 36 7.54 2.47 1.54
CA ALA A 36 8.45 3.56 1.22
C ALA A 36 7.77 4.51 0.22
N GLY A 37 6.86 5.31 0.73
CA GLY A 37 6.01 6.18 -0.05
C GLY A 37 6.53 7.59 -0.23
N ILE A 38 5.95 8.29 -1.20
CA ILE A 38 6.08 9.75 -1.34
C ILE A 38 4.85 10.46 -0.78
N MET A 39 4.98 11.74 -0.55
CA MET A 39 3.85 12.66 -0.42
C MET A 39 3.92 13.66 -1.57
N PHE A 40 2.76 13.99 -2.15
CA PHE A 40 2.67 15.10 -3.10
C PHE A 40 2.71 16.41 -2.33
N PRO A 41 3.48 17.39 -2.80
CA PRO A 41 3.61 18.66 -2.11
C PRO A 41 2.30 19.45 -2.16
N ASP A 42 2.05 20.24 -1.12
CA ASP A 42 0.98 21.21 -1.08
C ASP A 42 1.26 22.39 -2.02
N GLU A 43 0.25 23.22 -2.30
CA GLU A 43 0.37 24.40 -3.19
C GLU A 43 1.44 25.40 -2.73
N GLU A 44 1.78 25.40 -1.45
CA GLU A 44 2.82 26.25 -0.86
C GLU A 44 4.24 25.84 -1.27
N LEU A 45 4.45 24.55 -1.61
CA LEU A 45 5.75 23.99 -2.00
C LEU A 45 5.96 24.02 -3.52
N ARG A 46 5.83 25.20 -4.12
CA ARG A 46 5.96 25.40 -5.57
C ARG A 46 7.33 24.97 -6.08
N GLY A 47 7.36 24.18 -7.16
CA GLY A 47 8.58 23.68 -7.79
C GLY A 47 9.17 22.43 -7.12
N ILE A 48 8.48 21.87 -6.12
CA ILE A 48 8.80 20.56 -5.53
C ILE A 48 7.88 19.51 -6.17
N ASP A 49 8.46 18.44 -6.70
CA ASP A 49 7.70 17.34 -7.31
C ASP A 49 7.24 16.30 -6.27
N TYR A 50 8.09 16.02 -5.27
CA TYR A 50 7.83 14.98 -4.26
C TYR A 50 8.42 15.37 -2.91
N VAL A 51 7.73 14.98 -1.83
CA VAL A 51 8.25 15.01 -0.47
C VAL A 51 8.56 13.57 -0.04
N LEU A 52 9.77 13.35 0.47
CA LEU A 52 10.29 12.02 0.80
C LEU A 52 10.42 11.84 2.31
N PRO A 53 10.34 10.62 2.82
CA PRO A 53 10.80 10.30 4.18
C PRO A 53 12.29 10.64 4.35
N ASP A 54 12.70 10.93 5.58
CA ASP A 54 14.12 11.09 5.91
C ASP A 54 14.80 9.71 6.03
N PHE A 55 15.78 9.45 5.18
CA PHE A 55 16.52 8.20 5.15
C PHE A 55 17.76 8.18 6.03
N ASP A 56 18.09 9.23 6.75
CA ASP A 56 19.33 9.34 7.52
C ASP A 56 19.49 8.27 8.60
N PHE A 57 18.38 7.90 9.24
CA PHE A 57 18.40 6.78 10.19
C PHE A 57 18.76 5.47 9.50
N LEU A 58 18.20 5.21 8.32
CA LEU A 58 18.46 3.98 7.57
C LEU A 58 19.90 3.94 7.03
N LYS A 59 20.41 5.05 6.52
CA LYS A 59 21.84 5.17 6.10
C LYS A 59 22.78 4.80 7.24
N LYS A 60 22.55 5.33 8.44
CA LYS A 60 23.38 5.06 9.62
C LYS A 60 23.28 3.61 10.12
N ASN A 61 22.20 2.91 9.80
CA ASN A 61 21.91 1.56 10.26
C ASN A 61 21.80 0.54 9.11
N GLU A 62 22.31 0.83 7.94
CA GLU A 62 22.15 0.06 6.70
C GLU A 62 22.44 -1.44 6.88
N LYS A 63 23.52 -1.80 7.59
CA LYS A 63 23.91 -3.19 7.86
C LYS A 63 22.89 -3.99 8.69
N LYS A 64 21.97 -3.31 9.35
CA LYS A 64 20.90 -3.94 10.15
C LYS A 64 19.63 -4.20 9.33
N ILE A 65 19.47 -3.54 8.20
CA ILE A 65 18.27 -3.69 7.35
C ILE A 65 18.23 -5.11 6.79
N LYS A 66 17.10 -5.76 6.91
CA LYS A 66 16.85 -7.12 6.39
C LYS A 66 15.99 -7.10 5.13
N THR A 67 14.97 -6.30 5.13
CA THR A 67 14.02 -6.23 4.02
C THR A 67 13.16 -4.98 4.08
N LEU A 68 12.63 -4.60 2.91
CA LEU A 68 11.50 -3.71 2.74
C LEU A 68 10.29 -4.55 2.30
N ILE A 69 9.16 -4.36 2.95
CA ILE A 69 7.89 -5.04 2.66
C ILE A 69 6.91 -3.97 2.20
N ILE A 70 6.23 -4.23 1.12
CA ILE A 70 5.24 -3.32 0.52
C ILE A 70 3.85 -3.88 0.76
N THR A 71 2.95 -3.05 1.27
CA THR A 71 1.56 -3.43 1.51
C THR A 71 0.73 -3.44 0.23
N HIS A 72 0.88 -2.44 -0.62
CA HIS A 72 0.18 -2.29 -1.90
C HIS A 72 0.84 -1.25 -2.83
N GLY A 73 0.28 -1.04 -4.01
CA GLY A 73 0.93 -0.33 -5.11
C GLY A 73 0.63 1.17 -5.26
N HIS A 74 0.13 1.87 -4.24
CA HIS A 74 -0.06 3.32 -4.32
C HIS A 74 1.26 4.10 -4.14
N GLU A 75 1.32 5.31 -4.69
CA GLU A 75 2.52 6.15 -4.69
C GLU A 75 3.00 6.52 -3.28
N ASP A 76 2.09 6.74 -2.39
CA ASP A 76 2.35 7.04 -0.98
C ASP A 76 2.84 5.83 -0.17
N HIS A 77 2.94 4.65 -0.82
CA HIS A 77 3.53 3.41 -0.29
C HIS A 77 4.75 2.91 -1.06
N ILE A 78 4.87 3.23 -2.37
CA ILE A 78 6.00 2.74 -3.20
C ILE A 78 6.83 3.84 -3.85
N GLY A 79 6.34 5.07 -3.88
CA GLY A 79 6.92 6.14 -4.71
C GLY A 79 8.34 6.54 -4.32
N ALA A 80 8.73 6.37 -3.05
CA ALA A 80 10.07 6.70 -2.58
C ALA A 80 11.11 5.59 -2.82
N ILE A 81 10.71 4.39 -3.27
CA ILE A 81 11.62 3.25 -3.47
C ILE A 81 12.82 3.58 -4.37
N PRO A 82 12.65 4.22 -5.54
CA PRO A 82 13.81 4.56 -6.36
C PRO A 82 14.80 5.50 -5.66
N PHE A 83 14.31 6.45 -4.90
CA PHE A 83 15.15 7.39 -4.14
C PHE A 83 15.81 6.70 -2.95
N LEU A 84 15.09 5.81 -2.28
CA LEU A 84 15.63 5.00 -1.18
C LEU A 84 16.81 4.15 -1.67
N LEU A 85 16.65 3.43 -2.78
CA LEU A 85 17.69 2.55 -3.34
C LEU A 85 18.93 3.30 -3.83
N GLN A 86 18.82 4.58 -4.17
CA GLN A 86 19.97 5.44 -4.49
C GLN A 86 20.75 5.86 -3.24
N ASN A 87 20.16 5.78 -2.07
CA ASN A 87 20.71 6.29 -0.82
C ASN A 87 21.05 5.20 0.21
N VAL A 88 20.37 4.08 0.16
CA VAL A 88 20.46 3.00 1.17
C VAL A 88 20.44 1.65 0.46
N ASN A 89 21.34 0.75 0.87
CA ASN A 89 21.33 -0.61 0.37
C ASN A 89 20.22 -1.42 1.08
N ILE A 90 19.22 -1.83 0.33
CA ILE A 90 18.11 -2.68 0.79
C ILE A 90 18.37 -4.10 0.29
N PRO A 91 18.58 -5.09 1.19
CA PRO A 91 18.94 -6.45 0.79
C PRO A 91 17.86 -7.18 -0.03
N SER A 92 16.59 -6.93 0.26
CA SER A 92 15.45 -7.50 -0.48
C SER A 92 14.22 -6.60 -0.35
N ILE A 93 13.38 -6.60 -1.38
CA ILE A 93 12.06 -5.97 -1.38
C ILE A 93 11.04 -7.05 -1.70
N PHE A 94 10.02 -7.17 -0.85
CA PHE A 94 8.89 -8.04 -1.07
C PHE A 94 7.63 -7.20 -1.31
N ALA A 95 6.93 -7.47 -2.40
CA ALA A 95 5.75 -6.71 -2.81
C ALA A 95 4.65 -7.64 -3.36
N PRO A 96 3.36 -7.32 -3.22
CA PRO A 96 2.31 -8.05 -3.94
C PRO A 96 2.44 -7.83 -5.46
N ASN A 97 1.81 -8.69 -6.26
CA ASN A 97 2.06 -8.76 -7.71
C ASN A 97 1.88 -7.42 -8.45
N GLN A 98 0.81 -6.69 -8.15
CA GLN A 98 0.58 -5.40 -8.78
C GLN A 98 1.65 -4.37 -8.38
N ALA A 99 1.96 -4.26 -7.09
CA ALA A 99 3.00 -3.36 -6.60
C ALA A 99 4.38 -3.74 -7.17
N TYR A 100 4.69 -5.03 -7.27
CA TYR A 100 5.90 -5.53 -7.91
C TYR A 100 6.04 -4.99 -9.34
N ALA A 101 4.98 -5.10 -10.16
CA ALA A 101 5.01 -4.63 -11.54
C ALA A 101 5.23 -3.11 -11.63
N LEU A 102 4.57 -2.34 -10.76
CA LEU A 102 4.73 -0.89 -10.71
C LEU A 102 6.13 -0.48 -10.24
N ILE A 103 6.66 -1.11 -9.20
CA ILE A 103 8.02 -0.86 -8.70
C ILE A 103 9.05 -1.18 -9.80
N LYS A 104 8.92 -2.35 -10.44
CA LYS A 104 9.81 -2.73 -11.53
C LYS A 104 9.84 -1.67 -12.64
N LYS A 105 8.68 -1.22 -13.10
CA LYS A 105 8.56 -0.15 -14.10
C LYS A 105 9.24 1.15 -13.64
N LYS A 106 9.01 1.58 -12.40
CA LYS A 106 9.64 2.78 -11.83
C LYS A 106 11.17 2.69 -11.77
N LEU A 107 11.69 1.52 -11.45
CA LEU A 107 13.15 1.29 -11.42
C LEU A 107 13.74 1.31 -12.83
N GLU A 108 13.05 0.71 -13.82
CA GLU A 108 13.45 0.74 -15.23
C GLU A 108 13.46 2.18 -15.78
N GLU A 109 12.43 2.97 -15.53
CA GLU A 109 12.32 4.38 -15.95
C GLU A 109 13.45 5.26 -15.39
N ARG A 110 14.01 4.90 -14.22
CA ARG A 110 15.14 5.61 -13.58
C ARG A 110 16.49 4.93 -13.79
N ASN A 111 16.57 3.90 -14.64
CA ASN A 111 17.79 3.12 -14.89
C ASN A 111 18.41 2.51 -13.63
N ILE A 112 17.60 2.11 -12.65
CA ILE A 112 18.04 1.47 -11.42
C ILE A 112 17.98 -0.06 -11.59
N ASN A 113 19.14 -0.72 -11.58
CA ASN A 113 19.22 -2.18 -11.68
C ASN A 113 19.17 -2.80 -10.28
N TYR A 114 17.97 -3.21 -9.85
CA TYR A 114 17.77 -3.89 -8.57
C TYR A 114 17.22 -5.31 -8.77
N LYS A 115 18.00 -6.31 -8.36
CA LYS A 115 17.73 -7.74 -8.66
C LYS A 115 16.95 -8.47 -7.57
N ASN A 116 16.84 -7.89 -6.38
CA ASN A 116 16.25 -8.57 -5.21
C ASN A 116 14.78 -8.13 -4.94
N LEU A 117 14.08 -7.69 -5.96
CA LEU A 117 12.65 -7.47 -5.92
C LEU A 117 11.94 -8.81 -6.09
N ARG A 118 11.04 -9.17 -5.18
CA ARG A 118 10.33 -10.46 -5.12
C ARG A 118 8.85 -10.24 -4.85
N THR A 119 8.03 -11.16 -5.33
CA THR A 119 6.60 -11.17 -5.02
C THR A 119 6.31 -11.98 -3.75
N TYR A 120 5.18 -11.66 -3.12
CA TYR A 120 4.57 -12.46 -2.08
C TYR A 120 3.05 -12.53 -2.27
N SER A 121 2.42 -13.51 -1.63
CA SER A 121 0.99 -13.72 -1.54
C SER A 121 0.53 -13.87 -0.09
N SER A 122 -0.77 -13.92 0.15
CA SER A 122 -1.33 -14.15 1.49
C SER A 122 -0.84 -15.45 2.16
N ASN A 123 -0.39 -16.45 1.38
CA ASN A 123 0.05 -17.74 1.91
C ASN A 123 1.51 -17.77 2.30
N ASP A 124 2.28 -16.76 1.91
CA ASP A 124 3.71 -16.71 2.17
C ASP A 124 4.01 -16.29 3.61
N LYS A 125 5.15 -16.78 4.10
CA LYS A 125 5.74 -16.39 5.38
C LYS A 125 7.21 -16.07 5.18
N LEU A 126 7.65 -14.96 5.73
CA LEU A 126 9.06 -14.59 5.74
C LEU A 126 9.61 -14.79 7.15
N LYS A 127 10.81 -15.37 7.23
CA LYS A 127 11.48 -15.61 8.51
C LYS A 127 12.87 -14.95 8.51
N PHE A 128 13.11 -14.16 9.54
CA PHE A 128 14.39 -13.60 9.89
C PHE A 128 14.76 -14.08 11.31
N LYS A 129 15.92 -13.73 11.81
CA LYS A 129 16.34 -14.17 13.13
C LYS A 129 15.35 -13.75 14.23
N ASN A 130 14.89 -12.50 14.17
CA ASN A 130 14.02 -11.91 15.20
C ASN A 130 12.58 -11.66 14.72
N PHE A 131 12.27 -11.95 13.45
CA PHE A 131 10.97 -11.63 12.88
C PHE A 131 10.38 -12.83 12.13
N GLU A 132 9.11 -13.11 12.38
CA GLU A 132 8.27 -13.92 11.50
C GLU A 132 7.14 -13.05 10.95
N ILE A 133 7.00 -13.01 9.62
CA ILE A 133 6.11 -12.09 8.93
C ILE A 133 5.12 -12.92 8.11
N SER A 134 3.85 -12.56 8.19
CA SER A 134 2.78 -13.11 7.36
C SER A 134 1.85 -12.00 6.88
N PHE A 135 1.01 -12.31 5.91
CA PHE A 135 0.24 -11.33 5.16
C PHE A 135 -1.25 -11.67 5.23
N VAL A 136 -2.09 -10.65 5.39
CA VAL A 136 -3.55 -10.79 5.37
C VAL A 136 -4.09 -9.94 4.23
N ARG A 137 -4.80 -10.55 3.28
CA ARG A 137 -5.42 -9.76 2.21
C ARG A 137 -6.43 -8.77 2.78
N THR A 138 -6.30 -7.52 2.39
CA THR A 138 -7.24 -6.43 2.69
C THR A 138 -8.02 -6.02 1.44
N THR A 139 -9.18 -5.40 1.62
CA THR A 139 -9.93 -4.75 0.55
C THR A 139 -9.49 -3.31 0.43
N HIS A 140 -9.07 -2.92 -0.76
CA HIS A 140 -8.69 -1.54 -1.07
C HIS A 140 -9.01 -1.21 -2.54
N SER A 141 -8.69 0.00 -3.01
CA SER A 141 -8.97 0.46 -4.38
C SER A 141 -8.07 -0.17 -5.45
N VAL A 142 -7.00 -0.86 -5.04
CA VAL A 142 -6.05 -1.58 -5.90
C VAL A 142 -6.03 -3.07 -5.59
N PRO A 143 -5.68 -3.91 -6.58
CA PRO A 143 -5.49 -5.35 -6.37
C PRO A 143 -4.36 -5.66 -5.38
N ASP A 144 -4.47 -6.83 -4.76
CA ASP A 144 -3.42 -7.45 -3.95
C ASP A 144 -2.96 -6.63 -2.73
N SER A 145 -3.83 -5.79 -2.16
CA SER A 145 -3.55 -5.11 -0.89
C SER A 145 -3.45 -6.09 0.27
N HIS A 146 -2.47 -5.89 1.14
CA HIS A 146 -2.24 -6.73 2.32
C HIS A 146 -1.90 -5.93 3.57
N ALA A 147 -2.47 -6.38 4.69
CA ALA A 147 -1.92 -6.08 6.01
C ALA A 147 -0.70 -6.97 6.29
N VAL A 148 0.23 -6.45 7.05
CA VAL A 148 1.48 -7.12 7.43
C VAL A 148 1.44 -7.46 8.91
N PHE A 149 1.47 -8.75 9.23
CA PHE A 149 1.54 -9.25 10.59
C PHE A 149 2.96 -9.67 10.92
N VAL A 150 3.53 -9.11 11.98
CA VAL A 150 4.91 -9.32 12.38
C VAL A 150 4.97 -9.86 13.80
N LYS A 151 5.53 -11.05 13.97
CA LYS A 151 5.89 -11.58 15.29
C LYS A 151 7.31 -11.17 15.62
N THR A 152 7.50 -10.69 16.83
CA THR A 152 8.77 -10.27 17.40
C THR A 152 9.00 -10.93 18.75
N PRO A 153 10.21 -10.93 19.31
CA PRO A 153 10.45 -11.47 20.66
C PRO A 153 9.67 -10.77 21.77
N ASN A 154 9.20 -9.54 21.57
CA ASN A 154 8.48 -8.77 22.60
C ASN A 154 6.96 -8.65 22.33
N GLY A 155 6.43 -9.32 21.30
CA GLY A 155 5.01 -9.29 20.98
C GLY A 155 4.76 -9.22 19.48
N THR A 156 3.51 -9.01 19.13
CA THR A 156 2.99 -9.06 17.77
C THR A 156 2.54 -7.68 17.30
N ILE A 157 2.76 -7.38 16.04
CA ILE A 157 2.41 -6.11 15.42
C ILE A 157 1.56 -6.41 14.19
N LEU A 158 0.44 -5.74 14.04
CA LEU A 158 -0.37 -5.75 12.84
C LEU A 158 -0.40 -4.35 12.24
N GLN A 159 0.19 -4.20 11.04
CA GLN A 159 0.10 -2.98 10.24
C GLN A 159 -0.88 -3.26 9.10
N THR A 160 -1.97 -2.48 9.04
CA THR A 160 -3.10 -2.77 8.15
C THR A 160 -2.83 -2.48 6.68
N GLY A 161 -1.83 -1.66 6.34
CA GLY A 161 -1.85 -0.95 5.07
C GLY A 161 -3.12 -0.11 4.96
N ASP A 162 -3.43 0.32 3.76
CA ASP A 162 -4.71 0.96 3.49
C ASP A 162 -5.80 -0.09 3.32
N PHE A 163 -6.95 0.14 3.93
CA PHE A 163 -8.03 -0.82 3.87
C PHE A 163 -9.42 -0.18 3.92
N LYS A 164 -10.39 -0.93 3.45
CA LYS A 164 -11.81 -0.64 3.58
C LYS A 164 -12.53 -1.92 4.01
N ILE A 165 -13.43 -1.81 4.98
CA ILE A 165 -14.36 -2.91 5.27
C ILE A 165 -15.52 -2.80 4.31
N ASP A 166 -15.48 -3.59 3.25
CA ASP A 166 -16.52 -3.70 2.24
C ASP A 166 -16.91 -5.18 2.09
N LEU A 167 -18.17 -5.49 2.38
CA LEU A 167 -18.68 -6.87 2.32
C LEU A 167 -19.17 -7.25 0.92
N THR A 168 -19.29 -6.29 0.02
CA THR A 168 -19.68 -6.48 -1.39
C THR A 168 -18.73 -5.74 -2.33
N PRO A 169 -17.39 -5.95 -2.20
CA PRO A 169 -16.43 -5.27 -3.03
C PRO A 169 -16.47 -5.81 -4.47
N ILE A 170 -15.90 -5.05 -5.39
CA ILE A 170 -15.70 -5.48 -6.78
C ILE A 170 -14.53 -6.48 -6.88
N GLY A 171 -13.55 -6.33 -6.02
CA GLY A 171 -12.38 -7.21 -5.92
C GLY A 171 -12.56 -8.27 -4.84
N PRO A 172 -11.50 -8.98 -4.50
CA PRO A 172 -11.52 -9.95 -3.40
C PRO A 172 -11.85 -9.27 -2.07
N ILE A 173 -12.74 -9.88 -1.29
CA ILE A 173 -13.06 -9.44 0.07
C ILE A 173 -11.86 -9.64 1.00
N MET A 174 -11.76 -8.81 2.04
CA MET A 174 -10.78 -8.99 3.12
C MET A 174 -10.83 -10.41 3.68
N ASP A 175 -9.67 -10.97 3.98
CA ASP A 175 -9.56 -12.31 4.57
C ASP A 175 -9.84 -12.27 6.09
N PHE A 176 -11.14 -12.18 6.43
CA PHE A 176 -11.58 -12.16 7.82
C PHE A 176 -11.24 -13.44 8.58
N ASN A 177 -11.18 -14.60 7.90
CA ASN A 177 -10.81 -15.86 8.53
C ASN A 177 -9.37 -15.80 9.03
N LYS A 178 -8.45 -15.38 8.16
CA LYS A 178 -7.04 -15.24 8.53
C LYS A 178 -6.83 -14.14 9.57
N LEU A 179 -7.58 -13.04 9.48
CA LEU A 179 -7.55 -12.00 10.49
C LEU A 179 -8.00 -12.55 11.86
N SER A 180 -9.07 -13.34 11.88
CA SER A 180 -9.55 -14.02 13.10
C SER A 180 -8.53 -15.02 13.67
N GLU A 181 -7.82 -15.77 12.80
CA GLU A 181 -6.75 -16.67 13.24
C GLU A 181 -5.60 -15.90 13.90
N ILE A 182 -5.14 -14.83 13.28
CA ILE A 182 -4.08 -13.96 13.80
C ILE A 182 -4.50 -13.32 15.13
N SER A 183 -5.77 -12.90 15.25
CA SER A 183 -6.27 -12.28 16.49
C SER A 183 -6.21 -13.21 17.71
N LYS A 184 -6.31 -14.53 17.49
CA LYS A 184 -6.18 -15.53 18.58
C LYS A 184 -4.76 -15.59 19.15
N GLU A 185 -3.76 -15.19 18.38
CA GLU A 185 -2.38 -15.11 18.85
C GLU A 185 -2.15 -13.85 19.75
N GLY A 186 -3.10 -12.92 19.77
CA GLY A 186 -3.02 -11.62 20.41
C GLY A 186 -2.27 -10.59 19.55
N ILE A 187 -2.72 -9.35 19.57
CA ILE A 187 -2.07 -8.22 18.89
C ILE A 187 -1.57 -7.25 19.95
N THR A 188 -0.26 -7.12 20.08
CA THR A 188 0.37 -6.20 21.03
C THR A 188 0.28 -4.76 20.55
N LEU A 189 0.45 -4.52 19.25
CA LEU A 189 0.35 -3.21 18.62
C LEU A 189 -0.41 -3.31 17.30
N LEU A 190 -1.49 -2.55 17.20
CA LEU A 190 -2.21 -2.31 15.94
C LEU A 190 -1.80 -0.95 15.39
N MET A 191 -1.27 -0.96 14.15
CA MET A 191 -0.99 0.23 13.35
C MET A 191 -2.02 0.27 12.23
N SER A 192 -3.05 1.09 12.40
CA SER A 192 -4.21 1.13 11.50
C SER A 192 -4.22 2.36 10.64
N ASP A 193 -4.57 2.20 9.35
CA ASP A 193 -5.04 3.30 8.52
C ASP A 193 -6.19 4.04 9.23
N SER A 194 -6.13 5.36 9.18
CA SER A 194 -7.11 6.25 9.79
C SER A 194 -7.48 7.43 8.89
N THR A 195 -7.31 7.28 7.57
CA THR A 195 -7.43 8.37 6.59
C THR A 195 -8.77 9.13 6.71
N ASN A 196 -9.90 8.43 6.81
CA ASN A 196 -11.22 9.04 6.95
C ASN A 196 -11.83 8.86 8.36
N ALA A 197 -11.00 8.69 9.39
CA ALA A 197 -11.49 8.40 10.74
C ALA A 197 -12.27 9.55 11.39
N LEU A 198 -12.09 10.78 10.91
CA LEU A 198 -12.80 11.96 11.40
C LEU A 198 -14.13 12.21 10.67
N ASP A 199 -14.35 11.56 9.53
CA ASP A 199 -15.58 11.71 8.75
C ASP A 199 -16.68 10.86 9.36
N SER A 200 -17.82 11.47 9.63
CA SER A 200 -18.98 10.75 10.17
C SER A 200 -19.68 9.92 9.11
N GLY A 201 -20.18 8.74 9.48
CA GLY A 201 -20.96 7.86 8.61
C GLY A 201 -20.18 6.67 8.09
N TYR A 202 -20.59 6.14 6.93
CA TYR A 202 -20.02 4.93 6.33
C TYR A 202 -19.66 5.19 4.87
N SER A 203 -18.51 4.69 4.44
CA SER A 203 -18.18 4.63 3.01
C SER A 203 -19.10 3.65 2.30
N LEU A 204 -19.67 4.06 1.19
CA LEU A 204 -20.49 3.16 0.37
C LEU A 204 -19.65 2.04 -0.23
N SER A 205 -20.28 0.86 -0.39
CA SER A 205 -19.66 -0.24 -1.13
C SER A 205 -19.41 0.14 -2.59
N GLU A 206 -18.37 -0.41 -3.19
CA GLU A 206 -18.12 -0.23 -4.63
C GLU A 206 -19.25 -0.79 -5.51
N SER A 207 -20.01 -1.79 -5.04
CA SER A 207 -21.20 -2.27 -5.74
C SER A 207 -22.27 -1.18 -5.92
N LYS A 208 -22.40 -0.25 -4.97
CA LYS A 208 -23.33 0.88 -5.10
C LYS A 208 -22.90 1.91 -6.14
N VAL A 209 -21.58 2.07 -6.30
CA VAL A 209 -21.04 2.93 -7.37
C VAL A 209 -21.34 2.32 -8.75
N ASP A 210 -21.32 1.01 -8.86
CA ASP A 210 -21.67 0.30 -10.09
C ASP A 210 -23.14 0.50 -10.46
N GLU A 211 -24.06 0.34 -9.50
CA GLU A 211 -25.48 0.65 -9.70
C GLU A 211 -25.69 2.08 -10.23
N ALA A 212 -25.03 3.07 -9.62
CA ALA A 212 -25.11 4.47 -10.03
C ALA A 212 -24.53 4.72 -11.43
N LEU A 213 -23.44 4.05 -11.79
CA LEU A 213 -22.89 4.09 -13.15
C LEU A 213 -23.92 3.59 -14.17
N HIS A 214 -24.52 2.43 -13.92
CA HIS A 214 -25.54 1.86 -14.78
C HIS A 214 -26.75 2.80 -14.94
N GLU A 215 -27.21 3.43 -13.87
CA GLU A 215 -28.29 4.42 -13.92
C GLU A 215 -27.94 5.62 -14.82
N VAL A 216 -26.76 6.21 -14.64
CA VAL A 216 -26.28 7.34 -15.47
C VAL A 216 -26.19 6.93 -16.94
N PHE A 217 -25.62 5.78 -17.24
CA PHE A 217 -25.46 5.31 -18.62
C PHE A 217 -26.77 5.01 -19.31
N SER A 218 -27.77 4.47 -18.59
CA SER A 218 -29.10 4.20 -19.12
C SER A 218 -29.86 5.47 -19.40
N LYS A 219 -29.70 6.51 -18.57
CA LYS A 219 -30.38 7.81 -18.73
C LYS A 219 -29.82 8.64 -19.90
N TYR A 220 -28.50 8.57 -20.13
CA TYR A 220 -27.84 9.43 -21.12
C TYR A 220 -27.32 8.63 -22.33
N THR A 221 -28.21 7.91 -22.99
CA THR A 221 -27.88 6.98 -24.10
C THR A 221 -27.23 7.66 -25.30
N ASN A 222 -27.64 8.90 -25.65
CA ASN A 222 -27.17 9.63 -26.82
C ASN A 222 -26.14 10.72 -26.51
N ASN A 223 -25.76 10.88 -25.24
CA ASN A 223 -24.85 11.93 -24.82
C ASN A 223 -23.41 11.39 -24.72
N ARG A 224 -22.42 12.27 -24.93
CA ARG A 224 -21.05 11.98 -24.51
C ARG A 224 -20.97 12.06 -22.98
N LEU A 225 -20.42 11.03 -22.35
CA LEU A 225 -20.15 11.01 -20.93
C LEU A 225 -18.66 11.28 -20.69
N ILE A 226 -18.36 12.18 -19.75
CA ILE A 226 -17.02 12.46 -19.28
C ILE A 226 -16.97 12.01 -17.81
N ILE A 227 -16.11 11.04 -17.51
CA ILE A 227 -15.98 10.44 -16.19
C ILE A 227 -14.59 10.77 -15.67
N ALA A 228 -14.52 11.51 -14.56
CA ALA A 228 -13.29 11.76 -13.82
C ALA A 228 -13.17 10.77 -12.67
N THR A 229 -12.03 10.11 -12.58
CA THR A 229 -11.73 9.18 -11.49
C THR A 229 -10.24 9.15 -11.21
N PHE A 230 -9.84 8.72 -10.03
CA PHE A 230 -8.44 8.47 -9.73
C PHE A 230 -7.93 7.29 -10.58
N ALA A 231 -6.85 7.50 -11.31
CA ALA A 231 -6.22 6.46 -12.13
C ALA A 231 -5.71 5.27 -11.29
N SER A 232 -5.42 5.50 -10.03
CA SER A 232 -5.01 4.46 -9.07
C SER A 232 -6.16 3.55 -8.63
N ASN A 233 -7.44 3.93 -8.81
CA ASN A 233 -8.57 3.05 -8.49
C ASN A 233 -8.84 2.08 -9.65
N ILE A 234 -8.07 1.01 -9.69
CA ILE A 234 -8.08 0.00 -10.77
C ILE A 234 -9.44 -0.70 -10.88
N TYR A 235 -10.08 -0.99 -9.75
CA TYR A 235 -11.39 -1.65 -9.76
C TYR A 235 -12.47 -0.74 -10.36
N ARG A 236 -12.46 0.55 -10.05
CA ARG A 236 -13.40 1.52 -10.64
C ARG A 236 -13.18 1.69 -12.15
N LEU A 237 -11.93 1.77 -12.59
CA LEU A 237 -11.62 1.81 -14.02
C LEU A 237 -12.14 0.57 -14.76
N LYS A 238 -11.94 -0.61 -14.19
CA LYS A 238 -12.49 -1.86 -14.73
C LYS A 238 -14.01 -1.78 -14.90
N HIS A 239 -14.73 -1.35 -13.85
CA HIS A 239 -16.20 -1.21 -13.91
C HIS A 239 -16.67 -0.22 -14.94
N ILE A 240 -16.04 0.95 -15.03
CA ILE A 240 -16.37 1.93 -16.08
C ILE A 240 -16.25 1.30 -17.46
N ILE A 241 -15.17 0.54 -17.71
CA ILE A 241 -14.95 -0.13 -19.00
C ILE A 241 -16.01 -1.21 -19.24
N GLU A 242 -16.35 -2.02 -18.25
CA GLU A 242 -17.36 -3.07 -18.33
C GLU A 242 -18.76 -2.46 -18.59
N THR A 243 -19.12 -1.37 -17.92
CA THR A 243 -20.35 -0.62 -18.14
C THR A 243 -20.39 -0.03 -19.55
N CYS A 244 -19.30 0.56 -20.03
CA CYS A 244 -19.20 1.04 -21.41
C CYS A 244 -19.45 -0.09 -22.42
N LYS A 245 -18.85 -1.26 -22.19
CA LYS A 245 -19.08 -2.44 -23.02
C LYS A 245 -20.54 -2.90 -23.01
N TYR A 246 -21.17 -2.94 -21.85
CA TYR A 246 -22.58 -3.33 -21.69
C TYR A 246 -23.51 -2.40 -22.49
N PHE A 247 -23.28 -1.08 -22.43
CA PHE A 247 -24.07 -0.09 -23.18
C PHE A 247 -23.56 0.16 -24.61
N ASN A 248 -22.68 -0.71 -25.13
CA ASN A 248 -22.07 -0.61 -26.49
C ASN A 248 -21.43 0.76 -26.77
N ARG A 249 -20.72 1.32 -25.80
CA ARG A 249 -20.03 2.62 -25.92
C ARG A 249 -18.54 2.47 -26.17
N LYS A 250 -18.02 3.36 -26.96
CA LYS A 250 -16.58 3.49 -27.16
C LYS A 250 -15.96 4.22 -25.96
N VAL A 251 -14.82 3.72 -25.51
CA VAL A 251 -14.02 4.33 -24.43
C VAL A 251 -12.83 5.05 -25.03
N CYS A 252 -12.60 6.27 -24.56
CA CYS A 252 -11.37 7.02 -24.82
C CYS A 252 -10.77 7.41 -23.47
N VAL A 253 -9.48 7.11 -23.28
CA VAL A 253 -8.78 7.38 -22.02
C VAL A 253 -7.84 8.55 -22.25
N PHE A 254 -7.87 9.52 -21.33
CA PHE A 254 -6.95 10.65 -21.28
C PHE A 254 -6.23 10.63 -19.92
N GLY A 255 -4.93 10.86 -19.93
CA GLY A 255 -4.08 10.89 -18.74
C GLY A 255 -2.75 10.18 -18.99
N ARG A 256 -1.81 10.37 -18.08
CA ARG A 256 -0.48 9.72 -18.14
C ARG A 256 -0.41 8.40 -17.37
N SER A 257 -1.43 8.11 -16.58
CA SER A 257 -1.48 6.95 -15.66
C SER A 257 -2.14 5.75 -16.30
#